data_21b818e2f0637445b4081ccafd06a326
#
_entry.id   21b818e2f0637445b4081ccafd06a326
#
_cell.length_a   1.000
_cell.length_b   1.000
_cell.length_c   1.000
_cell.angle_alpha   90.00
_cell.angle_beta   90.00
_cell.angle_gamma   90.00
#
_symmetry.space_group_name_H-M   'P 1'
#
loop_
_entity.id
_entity.type
_entity.pdbx_description
1 polymer ?
#
loop_
_entity_poly.entity_id
_entity_poly.type
_entity_poly.pdbx_seq_one_letter_code
_entity_poly.pdbx_strand_id
1 'polypeptide(L)'
;MASKPIVGVITSETSAFGGSLLLHSAGQRYVDTLMKFSNVIPTLIPTCLSSGDLVDYVSTIDGLLLTGGRANIEPHHFGGKKFPKDEIIAPSRDRTALFIIKECVNLNMPLFGICRGIQEINVAHGGNIFYRVHEVSGKIDHRMPQNADASVEDIFKPRHIIKIRKNSILENFTGQKKCIVNSLHGQGIDKLGKGLTVEALSEDGLIEAVSIKGYEAFGMGVQWHAEFHPERSDNYINKILFKKFGESCREYKSRK
;
A
#
# COMPACT_ATOMS: atom_id res chain seq x y z
N MET A 1 -22.04 0.60 22.91
CA MET A 1 -21.22 1.18 21.81
C MET A 1 -20.94 0.07 20.80
N ALA A 2 -21.03 0.34 19.50
CA ALA A 2 -20.67 -0.66 18.49
C ALA A 2 -19.17 -0.99 18.61
N SER A 3 -18.81 -2.28 18.42
CA SER A 3 -17.40 -2.71 18.49
C SER A 3 -16.60 -2.11 17.33
N LYS A 4 -15.33 -1.75 17.57
CA LYS A 4 -14.45 -1.22 16.53
C LYS A 4 -14.26 -2.23 15.39
N PRO A 5 -14.10 -1.79 14.13
CA PRO A 5 -13.73 -2.68 13.02
C PRO A 5 -12.38 -3.35 13.27
N ILE A 6 -12.21 -4.56 12.76
CA ILE A 6 -10.94 -5.29 12.75
C ILE A 6 -10.33 -5.11 11.37
N VAL A 7 -9.09 -4.62 11.30
CA VAL A 7 -8.36 -4.43 10.05
C VAL A 7 -7.17 -5.37 9.97
N GLY A 8 -7.16 -6.22 8.95
CA GLY A 8 -6.01 -7.07 8.64
C GLY A 8 -4.86 -6.23 8.08
N VAL A 9 -3.67 -6.38 8.65
CA VAL A 9 -2.43 -5.72 8.21
C VAL A 9 -1.48 -6.78 7.69
N ILE A 10 -1.19 -6.75 6.39
CA ILE A 10 -0.27 -7.75 5.82
C ILE A 10 1.14 -7.57 6.38
N THR A 11 1.76 -8.69 6.78
CA THR A 11 3.14 -8.72 7.28
C THR A 11 4.16 -8.93 6.16
N SER A 12 5.42 -8.70 6.49
CA SER A 12 6.57 -9.20 5.73
C SER A 12 7.30 -10.24 6.57
N GLU A 13 7.89 -11.23 5.91
CA GLU A 13 8.87 -12.10 6.54
C GLU A 13 10.17 -11.32 6.77
N THR A 14 10.62 -11.31 8.00
CA THR A 14 11.90 -10.71 8.41
C THR A 14 12.70 -11.75 9.18
N SER A 15 14.00 -11.57 9.26
CA SER A 15 14.86 -12.47 10.02
C SER A 15 15.58 -11.74 11.15
N ALA A 16 15.73 -12.44 12.26
CA ALA A 16 16.54 -12.00 13.39
C ALA A 16 17.68 -13.00 13.63
N PHE A 17 18.65 -12.63 14.49
CA PHE A 17 19.79 -13.46 14.86
C PHE A 17 20.55 -14.03 13.65
N GLY A 18 20.93 -13.16 12.71
CA GLY A 18 21.68 -13.57 11.53
C GLY A 18 20.94 -14.52 10.58
N GLY A 19 19.61 -14.48 10.57
CA GLY A 19 18.79 -15.31 9.68
C GLY A 19 18.23 -16.57 10.31
N SER A 20 18.62 -16.90 11.56
CA SER A 20 18.21 -18.15 12.22
C SER A 20 16.78 -18.12 12.79
N LEU A 21 16.16 -16.96 12.90
CA LEU A 21 14.78 -16.81 13.35
C LEU A 21 13.94 -16.03 12.34
N LEU A 22 12.93 -16.67 11.76
CA LEU A 22 11.96 -16.01 10.89
C LEU A 22 10.82 -15.40 11.71
N LEU A 23 10.44 -14.18 11.36
CA LEU A 23 9.38 -13.40 12.00
C LEU A 23 8.41 -12.90 10.95
N HIS A 24 7.11 -12.87 11.29
CA HIS A 24 6.12 -12.09 10.55
C HIS A 24 5.96 -10.73 11.22
N SER A 25 6.32 -9.65 10.53
CA SER A 25 6.34 -8.31 11.10
C SER A 25 5.67 -7.27 10.22
N ALA A 26 5.12 -6.24 10.85
CA ALA A 26 4.69 -5.01 10.21
C ALA A 26 5.27 -3.82 10.98
N GLY A 27 5.60 -2.75 10.27
CA GLY A 27 6.12 -1.55 10.92
C GLY A 27 5.10 -0.96 11.90
N GLN A 28 5.53 -0.65 13.13
CA GLN A 28 4.65 -0.12 14.20
C GLN A 28 3.86 1.10 13.74
N ARG A 29 4.43 1.96 12.89
CA ARG A 29 3.74 3.16 12.37
C ARG A 29 2.42 2.84 11.65
N TYR A 30 2.31 1.72 10.94
CA TYR A 30 1.04 1.30 10.32
C TYR A 30 -0.02 1.01 11.39
N VAL A 31 0.38 0.28 12.43
CA VAL A 31 -0.48 -0.10 13.55
C VAL A 31 -0.96 1.15 14.30
N ASP A 32 -0.03 2.03 14.69
CA ASP A 32 -0.32 3.26 15.43
C ASP A 32 -1.23 4.21 14.63
N THR A 33 -0.97 4.34 13.32
CA THR A 33 -1.77 5.21 12.44
C THR A 33 -3.18 4.68 12.26
N LEU A 34 -3.36 3.37 12.08
CA LEU A 34 -4.67 2.74 12.03
C LEU A 34 -5.47 2.97 13.31
N MET A 35 -4.85 2.76 14.47
CA MET A 35 -5.52 2.97 15.76
C MET A 35 -5.90 4.44 15.97
N LYS A 36 -4.98 5.36 15.65
CA LYS A 36 -5.13 6.79 15.94
C LYS A 36 -6.07 7.50 14.97
N PHE A 37 -5.98 7.22 13.67
CA PHE A 37 -6.68 7.98 12.63
C PHE A 37 -7.83 7.23 11.98
N SER A 38 -7.79 5.89 11.92
CA SER A 38 -8.90 5.08 11.41
C SER A 38 -9.85 4.61 12.52
N ASN A 39 -9.41 4.62 13.79
CA ASN A 39 -10.17 4.15 14.95
C ASN A 39 -10.64 2.69 14.80
N VAL A 40 -9.72 1.82 14.42
CA VAL A 40 -9.91 0.38 14.19
C VAL A 40 -9.03 -0.46 15.12
N ILE A 41 -9.21 -1.78 15.13
CA ILE A 41 -8.33 -2.75 15.79
C ILE A 41 -7.47 -3.41 14.70
N PRO A 42 -6.15 -3.14 14.61
CA PRO A 42 -5.29 -3.83 13.66
C PRO A 42 -4.98 -5.26 14.13
N THR A 43 -4.97 -6.21 13.17
CA THR A 43 -4.53 -7.59 13.38
C THR A 43 -3.54 -7.98 12.28
N LEU A 44 -2.46 -8.67 12.62
CA LEU A 44 -1.41 -9.01 11.68
C LEU A 44 -1.77 -10.27 10.88
N ILE A 45 -1.58 -10.23 9.56
CA ILE A 45 -1.81 -11.37 8.67
C ILE A 45 -0.49 -12.07 8.40
N PRO A 46 -0.25 -13.29 8.92
CA PRO A 46 0.90 -14.08 8.55
C PRO A 46 0.89 -14.46 7.07
N THR A 47 2.04 -14.42 6.41
CA THR A 47 2.15 -14.76 4.98
C THR A 47 2.38 -16.24 4.71
N CYS A 48 2.37 -17.07 5.75
CA CYS A 48 2.48 -18.54 5.67
C CYS A 48 1.14 -19.27 5.61
N LEU A 49 0.02 -18.56 5.67
CA LEU A 49 -1.32 -19.16 5.64
C LEU A 49 -1.62 -19.81 4.28
N SER A 50 -2.38 -20.90 4.30
CA SER A 50 -2.95 -21.51 3.10
C SER A 50 -4.07 -20.65 2.52
N SER A 51 -4.46 -20.89 1.26
CA SER A 51 -5.59 -20.18 0.67
C SER A 51 -6.90 -20.40 1.43
N GLY A 52 -7.12 -21.60 1.99
CA GLY A 52 -8.29 -21.88 2.82
C GLY A 52 -8.29 -21.07 4.11
N ASP A 53 -7.16 -21.07 4.84
CA ASP A 53 -7.01 -20.28 6.05
C ASP A 53 -7.17 -18.77 5.79
N LEU A 54 -6.73 -18.29 4.61
CA LEU A 54 -6.91 -16.90 4.21
C LEU A 54 -8.38 -16.53 3.96
N VAL A 55 -9.18 -17.43 3.38
CA VAL A 55 -10.64 -17.23 3.23
C VAL A 55 -11.29 -17.10 4.60
N ASP A 56 -10.97 -18.02 5.52
CA ASP A 56 -11.48 -17.97 6.88
C ASP A 56 -11.04 -16.68 7.59
N TYR A 57 -9.76 -16.30 7.45
CA TYR A 57 -9.25 -15.06 8.02
C TYR A 57 -9.97 -13.81 7.49
N VAL A 58 -10.20 -13.72 6.18
CA VAL A 58 -10.92 -12.61 5.53
C VAL A 58 -12.33 -12.46 6.12
N SER A 59 -12.98 -13.57 6.48
CA SER A 59 -14.30 -13.55 7.12
C SER A 59 -14.31 -12.82 8.47
N THR A 60 -13.18 -12.74 9.15
CA THR A 60 -13.03 -12.15 10.50
C THR A 60 -12.70 -10.66 10.49
N ILE A 61 -12.23 -10.10 9.37
CA ILE A 61 -11.80 -8.71 9.26
C ILE A 61 -12.85 -7.83 8.57
N ASP A 62 -12.77 -6.54 8.80
CA ASP A 62 -13.67 -5.52 8.26
C ASP A 62 -12.95 -4.54 7.31
N GLY A 63 -11.67 -4.81 6.99
CA GLY A 63 -10.84 -4.04 6.07
C GLY A 63 -9.43 -4.62 5.98
N LEU A 64 -8.72 -4.29 4.90
CA LEU A 64 -7.37 -4.75 4.62
C LEU A 64 -6.41 -3.57 4.41
N LEU A 65 -5.28 -3.56 5.12
CA LEU A 65 -4.14 -2.68 4.87
C LEU A 65 -2.98 -3.49 4.29
N LEU A 66 -2.54 -3.13 3.10
CA LEU A 66 -1.31 -3.62 2.47
C LEU A 66 -0.17 -2.64 2.79
N THR A 67 0.79 -3.09 3.57
CA THR A 67 1.94 -2.28 4.00
C THR A 67 2.97 -2.09 2.89
N GLY A 68 3.83 -1.10 3.03
CA GLY A 68 5.09 -1.05 2.29
C GLY A 68 6.00 -2.24 2.59
N GLY A 69 7.08 -2.37 1.83
CA GLY A 69 8.06 -3.44 2.02
C GLY A 69 9.30 -3.23 1.16
N ARG A 70 10.45 -3.74 1.63
CA ARG A 70 11.73 -3.62 0.91
C ARG A 70 11.87 -4.62 -0.25
N ALA A 71 11.23 -5.78 -0.11
CA ALA A 71 11.27 -6.82 -1.13
C ALA A 71 10.45 -6.42 -2.37
N ASN A 72 10.98 -6.70 -3.53
CA ASN A 72 10.29 -6.52 -4.80
C ASN A 72 9.24 -7.61 -5.02
N ILE A 73 8.17 -7.29 -5.76
CA ILE A 73 7.20 -8.29 -6.24
C ILE A 73 7.88 -9.14 -7.31
N GLU A 74 7.73 -10.46 -7.24
CA GLU A 74 8.34 -11.38 -8.19
C GLU A 74 7.85 -11.13 -9.63
N PRO A 75 8.77 -11.14 -10.62
CA PRO A 75 8.45 -10.71 -11.98
C PRO A 75 7.43 -11.61 -12.70
N HIS A 76 7.29 -12.87 -12.31
CA HIS A 76 6.34 -13.77 -12.95
C HIS A 76 4.87 -13.38 -12.69
N HIS A 77 4.57 -12.64 -11.60
CA HIS A 77 3.23 -12.17 -11.30
C HIS A 77 2.72 -11.08 -12.25
N PHE A 78 3.62 -10.35 -12.92
CA PHE A 78 3.25 -9.25 -13.81
C PHE A 78 3.88 -9.37 -15.23
N GLY A 79 4.43 -10.54 -15.57
CA GLY A 79 5.08 -10.76 -16.86
C GLY A 79 6.42 -10.04 -17.04
N GLY A 80 7.08 -9.69 -15.94
CA GLY A 80 8.38 -9.03 -15.92
C GLY A 80 9.53 -9.98 -16.27
N LYS A 81 10.69 -9.40 -16.65
CA LYS A 81 11.93 -10.16 -16.84
C LYS A 81 12.47 -10.68 -15.51
N LYS A 82 13.12 -11.85 -15.54
CA LYS A 82 13.76 -12.44 -14.36
C LYS A 82 14.76 -11.48 -13.72
N PHE A 83 14.66 -11.33 -12.40
CA PHE A 83 15.57 -10.50 -11.62
C PHE A 83 16.96 -11.14 -11.43
N PRO A 84 18.00 -10.36 -11.09
CA PRO A 84 19.26 -10.87 -10.59
C PRO A 84 19.06 -11.82 -9.40
N LYS A 85 20.01 -12.74 -9.17
CA LYS A 85 19.87 -13.76 -8.11
C LYS A 85 19.91 -13.19 -6.69
N ASP A 86 20.52 -12.03 -6.51
CA ASP A 86 20.68 -11.29 -5.25
C ASP A 86 19.53 -10.30 -4.98
N GLU A 87 18.53 -10.24 -5.86
CA GLU A 87 17.39 -9.36 -5.64
C GLU A 87 16.51 -9.85 -4.48
N ILE A 88 16.13 -8.91 -3.63
CA ILE A 88 15.28 -9.20 -2.47
C ILE A 88 13.84 -9.35 -2.93
N ILE A 89 13.30 -10.56 -2.81
CA ILE A 89 11.91 -10.91 -3.13
C ILE A 89 11.19 -11.50 -1.90
N ALA A 90 9.87 -11.54 -1.94
CA ALA A 90 9.04 -12.07 -0.85
C ALA A 90 7.91 -12.98 -1.39
N PRO A 91 8.24 -14.22 -1.85
CA PRO A 91 7.27 -15.11 -2.49
C PRO A 91 6.03 -15.42 -1.66
N SER A 92 6.19 -15.63 -0.36
CA SER A 92 5.08 -15.91 0.55
C SER A 92 4.13 -14.72 0.65
N ARG A 93 4.69 -13.50 0.73
CA ARG A 93 3.91 -12.28 0.75
C ARG A 93 3.21 -12.03 -0.57
N ASP A 94 3.86 -12.28 -1.70
CA ASP A 94 3.25 -12.11 -3.03
C ASP A 94 2.02 -13.01 -3.17
N ARG A 95 2.13 -14.30 -2.86
CA ARG A 95 0.99 -15.23 -2.89
C ARG A 95 -0.15 -14.74 -1.99
N THR A 96 0.16 -14.40 -0.75
CA THR A 96 -0.83 -13.96 0.24
C THR A 96 -1.50 -12.66 -0.18
N ALA A 97 -0.73 -11.64 -0.57
CA ALA A 97 -1.26 -10.34 -0.97
C ALA A 97 -2.16 -10.45 -2.20
N LEU A 98 -1.69 -11.11 -3.26
CA LEU A 98 -2.45 -11.23 -4.50
C LEU A 98 -3.73 -12.05 -4.33
N PHE A 99 -3.73 -13.04 -3.43
CA PHE A 99 -4.92 -13.81 -3.09
C PHE A 99 -5.93 -12.96 -2.29
N ILE A 100 -5.47 -12.37 -1.17
CA ILE A 100 -6.37 -11.65 -0.25
C ILE A 100 -6.95 -10.37 -0.88
N ILE A 101 -6.23 -9.70 -1.79
CA ILE A 101 -6.76 -8.57 -2.55
C ILE A 101 -8.00 -9.00 -3.35
N LYS A 102 -7.92 -10.13 -4.06
CA LYS A 102 -9.05 -10.64 -4.86
C LYS A 102 -10.26 -10.96 -3.99
N GLU A 103 -10.04 -11.60 -2.84
CA GLU A 103 -11.11 -11.89 -1.88
C GLU A 103 -11.75 -10.60 -1.34
N CYS A 104 -10.96 -9.61 -0.95
CA CYS A 104 -11.46 -8.31 -0.49
C CYS A 104 -12.27 -7.59 -1.59
N VAL A 105 -11.78 -7.62 -2.84
CA VAL A 105 -12.48 -7.01 -3.98
C VAL A 105 -13.82 -7.70 -4.23
N ASN A 106 -13.88 -9.03 -4.22
CA ASN A 106 -15.09 -9.80 -4.38
C ASN A 106 -16.15 -9.48 -3.30
N LEU A 107 -15.70 -9.22 -2.08
CA LEU A 107 -16.54 -8.89 -0.93
C LEU A 107 -16.88 -7.40 -0.81
N ASN A 108 -16.36 -6.56 -1.70
CA ASN A 108 -16.45 -5.10 -1.58
C ASN A 108 -15.97 -4.59 -0.20
N MET A 109 -14.90 -5.21 0.32
CA MET A 109 -14.30 -4.90 1.61
C MET A 109 -13.30 -3.74 1.50
N PRO A 110 -13.28 -2.77 2.43
CA PRO A 110 -12.31 -1.68 2.41
C PRO A 110 -10.88 -2.16 2.28
N LEU A 111 -10.15 -1.60 1.30
CA LEU A 111 -8.79 -1.97 0.92
C LEU A 111 -7.91 -0.73 0.78
N PHE A 112 -6.80 -0.68 1.52
CA PHE A 112 -5.81 0.40 1.43
C PHE A 112 -4.42 -0.17 1.18
N GLY A 113 -3.76 0.26 0.09
CA GLY A 113 -2.39 -0.14 -0.25
C GLY A 113 -1.40 1.01 -0.12
N ILE A 114 -0.27 0.79 0.57
CA ILE A 114 0.78 1.79 0.77
C ILE A 114 2.09 1.28 0.17
N CYS A 115 2.74 2.08 -0.66
CA CYS A 115 4.02 1.82 -1.32
C CYS A 115 3.98 0.49 -2.10
N ARG A 116 4.55 -0.60 -1.57
CA ARG A 116 4.43 -1.92 -2.17
C ARG A 116 2.96 -2.36 -2.32
N GLY A 117 2.08 -1.93 -1.39
CA GLY A 117 0.65 -2.26 -1.43
C GLY A 117 -0.10 -1.74 -2.66
N ILE A 118 0.22 -0.54 -3.18
CA ILE A 118 -0.38 -0.05 -4.44
C ILE A 118 0.07 -0.92 -5.62
N GLN A 119 1.32 -1.37 -5.60
CA GLN A 119 1.89 -2.23 -6.64
C GLN A 119 1.23 -3.62 -6.60
N GLU A 120 1.00 -4.18 -5.40
CA GLU A 120 0.26 -5.43 -5.19
C GLU A 120 -1.18 -5.32 -5.72
N ILE A 121 -1.88 -4.21 -5.45
CA ILE A 121 -3.21 -3.92 -6.01
C ILE A 121 -3.14 -3.90 -7.55
N ASN A 122 -2.18 -3.18 -8.13
CA ASN A 122 -2.04 -3.08 -9.58
C ASN A 122 -1.81 -4.45 -10.22
N VAL A 123 -0.91 -5.26 -9.68
CA VAL A 123 -0.59 -6.61 -10.18
C VAL A 123 -1.79 -7.55 -10.02
N ALA A 124 -2.52 -7.50 -8.89
CA ALA A 124 -3.74 -8.29 -8.70
C ALA A 124 -4.83 -7.99 -9.74
N HIS A 125 -4.82 -6.78 -10.31
CA HIS A 125 -5.71 -6.34 -11.39
C HIS A 125 -5.11 -6.56 -12.79
N GLY A 126 -4.00 -7.31 -12.91
CA GLY A 126 -3.36 -7.64 -14.19
C GLY A 126 -2.54 -6.48 -14.79
N GLY A 127 -2.14 -5.52 -13.97
CA GLY A 127 -1.21 -4.46 -14.35
C GLY A 127 0.23 -4.93 -14.34
N ASN A 128 1.14 -4.05 -14.81
CA ASN A 128 2.58 -4.28 -14.83
C ASN A 128 3.29 -3.20 -14.00
N ILE A 129 4.51 -3.47 -13.56
CA ILE A 129 5.35 -2.55 -12.79
C ILE A 129 6.75 -2.43 -13.40
N PHE A 130 7.33 -1.24 -13.35
CA PHE A 130 8.75 -1.03 -13.60
C PHE A 130 9.56 -1.72 -12.50
N TYR A 131 10.56 -2.50 -12.89
CA TYR A 131 11.47 -3.12 -11.94
C TYR A 131 12.35 -2.08 -11.22
N ARG A 132 12.89 -1.11 -11.97
CA ARG A 132 13.74 -0.03 -11.48
C ARG A 132 13.34 1.28 -12.15
N VAL A 133 12.51 2.05 -11.48
CA VAL A 133 11.98 3.33 -12.02
C VAL A 133 13.13 4.28 -12.36
N HIS A 134 14.18 4.35 -11.53
CA HIS A 134 15.35 5.23 -11.73
C HIS A 134 16.22 4.88 -12.96
N GLU A 135 16.02 3.71 -13.57
CA GLU A 135 16.69 3.31 -14.83
C GLU A 135 15.82 3.63 -16.06
N VAL A 136 14.57 4.09 -15.86
CA VAL A 136 13.66 4.43 -16.97
C VAL A 136 13.90 5.87 -17.41
N SER A 137 14.17 6.06 -18.71
CA SER A 137 14.40 7.40 -19.27
C SER A 137 13.24 8.35 -18.97
N GLY A 138 13.56 9.54 -18.49
CA GLY A 138 12.58 10.58 -18.15
C GLY A 138 11.93 10.41 -16.76
N LYS A 139 12.30 9.39 -15.99
CA LYS A 139 11.89 9.23 -14.59
C LYS A 139 12.95 9.80 -13.65
N ILE A 140 12.49 10.37 -12.53
CA ILE A 140 13.35 10.80 -11.43
C ILE A 140 13.70 9.61 -10.53
N ASP A 141 14.68 9.78 -9.64
CA ASP A 141 15.01 8.75 -8.65
C ASP A 141 14.06 8.80 -7.46
N HIS A 142 13.15 7.84 -7.41
CA HIS A 142 12.13 7.67 -6.37
C HIS A 142 12.62 6.89 -5.14
N ARG A 143 13.88 6.40 -5.15
CA ARG A 143 14.42 5.62 -4.04
C ARG A 143 14.71 6.49 -2.82
N MET A 144 14.77 5.83 -1.66
CA MET A 144 15.26 6.46 -0.44
C MET A 144 16.71 6.98 -0.62
N PRO A 145 17.12 7.98 0.17
CA PRO A 145 18.52 8.44 0.14
C PRO A 145 19.49 7.29 0.32
N GLN A 146 20.55 7.29 -0.48
CA GLN A 146 21.63 6.29 -0.38
C GLN A 146 22.66 6.65 0.71
N ASN A 147 22.38 7.65 1.54
CA ASN A 147 23.23 8.02 2.67
C ASN A 147 22.99 7.06 3.85
N ALA A 148 24.00 6.31 4.24
CA ALA A 148 23.92 5.36 5.35
C ALA A 148 23.63 6.03 6.71
N ASP A 149 23.99 7.30 6.87
CA ASP A 149 23.81 8.07 8.10
C ASP A 149 22.47 8.86 8.12
N ALA A 150 21.63 8.69 7.10
CA ALA A 150 20.36 9.41 7.03
C ALA A 150 19.44 9.00 8.20
N SER A 151 18.95 9.98 8.94
CA SER A 151 17.96 9.76 9.98
C SER A 151 16.65 9.26 9.37
N VAL A 152 15.79 8.65 10.18
CA VAL A 152 14.44 8.23 9.73
C VAL A 152 13.66 9.43 9.20
N GLU A 153 13.78 10.61 9.82
CA GLU A 153 13.15 11.85 9.35
C GLU A 153 13.66 12.26 7.97
N ASP A 154 14.98 12.15 7.70
CA ASP A 154 15.55 12.44 6.38
C ASP A 154 15.11 11.45 5.31
N ILE A 155 14.96 10.19 5.67
CA ILE A 155 14.49 9.14 4.77
C ILE A 155 13.05 9.43 4.31
N PHE A 156 12.16 9.79 5.24
CA PHE A 156 10.75 9.97 4.98
C PHE A 156 10.32 11.42 4.73
N LYS A 157 11.23 12.38 4.66
CA LYS A 157 10.88 13.76 4.34
C LYS A 157 10.21 13.87 2.95
N PRO A 158 9.30 14.85 2.74
CA PRO A 158 8.71 15.14 1.44
C PRO A 158 9.77 15.41 0.37
N ARG A 159 9.56 14.92 -0.88
CA ARG A 159 10.58 14.94 -1.94
C ARG A 159 10.10 15.47 -3.27
N HIS A 160 8.91 15.11 -3.71
CA HIS A 160 8.38 15.51 -5.01
C HIS A 160 6.90 15.85 -4.95
N ILE A 161 6.46 16.60 -5.94
CA ILE A 161 5.06 17.00 -6.07
C ILE A 161 4.28 15.89 -6.78
N ILE A 162 3.11 15.56 -6.26
CA ILE A 162 2.09 14.81 -6.98
C ILE A 162 0.98 15.74 -7.45
N LYS A 163 0.49 15.51 -8.67
CA LYS A 163 -0.67 16.20 -9.27
C LYS A 163 -1.89 15.28 -9.15
N ILE A 164 -2.88 15.71 -8.40
CA ILE A 164 -4.13 14.97 -8.18
C ILE A 164 -5.04 15.19 -9.40
N ARG A 165 -5.64 14.12 -9.89
CA ARG A 165 -6.55 14.16 -11.03
C ARG A 165 -7.82 14.93 -10.68
N LYS A 166 -8.26 15.81 -11.59
CA LYS A 166 -9.52 16.55 -11.45
C LYS A 166 -10.70 15.59 -11.42
N ASN A 167 -11.66 15.84 -10.52
CA ASN A 167 -12.86 15.04 -10.29
C ASN A 167 -12.54 13.59 -9.82
N SER A 168 -11.37 13.38 -9.26
CA SER A 168 -10.95 12.10 -8.69
C SER A 168 -11.49 11.90 -7.27
N ILE A 169 -11.49 10.66 -6.78
CA ILE A 169 -11.87 10.34 -5.40
C ILE A 169 -10.92 11.04 -4.42
N LEU A 170 -9.63 11.06 -4.74
CA LEU A 170 -8.62 11.71 -3.92
C LEU A 170 -8.81 13.23 -3.84
N GLU A 171 -9.15 13.90 -4.95
CA GLU A 171 -9.50 15.32 -4.95
C GLU A 171 -10.75 15.58 -4.09
N ASN A 172 -11.80 14.75 -4.25
CA ASN A 172 -13.03 14.87 -3.48
C ASN A 172 -12.82 14.69 -1.97
N PHE A 173 -11.90 13.80 -1.56
CA PHE A 173 -11.58 13.60 -0.16
C PHE A 173 -10.78 14.75 0.45
N THR A 174 -9.87 15.32 -0.32
CA THR A 174 -8.84 16.23 0.21
C THR A 174 -9.06 17.69 -0.14
N GLY A 175 -9.80 17.99 -1.20
CA GLY A 175 -9.91 19.33 -1.79
C GLY A 175 -8.59 19.82 -2.44
N GLN A 176 -7.57 18.96 -2.52
CA GLN A 176 -6.24 19.32 -3.00
C GLN A 176 -6.09 18.99 -4.49
N LYS A 177 -5.40 19.86 -5.23
CA LYS A 177 -5.01 19.60 -6.64
C LYS A 177 -3.59 19.09 -6.77
N LYS A 178 -2.76 19.33 -5.76
CA LYS A 178 -1.36 18.89 -5.67
C LYS A 178 -0.94 18.83 -4.21
N CYS A 179 0.01 17.98 -3.88
CA CYS A 179 0.73 17.99 -2.61
C CYS A 179 2.16 17.48 -2.79
N ILE A 180 2.99 17.65 -1.78
CA ILE A 180 4.34 17.10 -1.75
C ILE A 180 4.30 15.82 -0.92
N VAL A 181 4.92 14.76 -1.41
CA VAL A 181 4.95 13.45 -0.73
C VAL A 181 6.39 12.94 -0.57
N ASN A 182 6.58 12.00 0.36
CA ASN A 182 7.84 11.26 0.45
C ASN A 182 7.94 10.22 -0.66
N SER A 183 9.16 9.69 -0.89
CA SER A 183 9.39 8.69 -1.94
C SER A 183 10.54 7.76 -1.56
N LEU A 184 10.27 6.45 -1.48
CA LEU A 184 11.19 5.44 -0.97
C LEU A 184 11.09 4.12 -1.76
N HIS A 185 10.80 4.16 -3.05
CA HIS A 185 10.52 2.95 -3.82
C HIS A 185 11.37 2.83 -5.08
N GLY A 186 11.82 1.62 -5.40
CA GLY A 186 12.52 1.30 -6.64
C GLY A 186 11.60 0.82 -7.74
N GLN A 187 10.54 0.07 -7.38
CA GLN A 187 9.47 -0.35 -8.29
C GLN A 187 8.36 0.71 -8.35
N GLY A 188 7.59 0.73 -9.44
CA GLY A 188 6.43 1.61 -9.62
C GLY A 188 5.53 1.12 -10.74
N ILE A 189 4.30 1.60 -10.82
CA ILE A 189 3.34 1.17 -11.84
C ILE A 189 3.80 1.62 -13.23
N ASP A 190 3.95 0.66 -14.16
CA ASP A 190 4.20 0.87 -15.58
C ASP A 190 2.86 0.87 -16.33
N LYS A 191 2.16 -0.27 -16.31
CA LYS A 191 0.84 -0.43 -16.93
C LYS A 191 -0.23 -0.60 -15.86
N LEU A 192 -1.25 0.26 -15.92
CA LEU A 192 -2.38 0.22 -15.00
C LEU A 192 -3.20 -1.06 -15.17
N GLY A 193 -3.54 -1.72 -14.06
CA GLY A 193 -4.41 -2.88 -14.02
C GLY A 193 -5.85 -2.56 -14.47
N LYS A 194 -6.54 -3.57 -14.96
CA LYS A 194 -7.95 -3.43 -15.40
C LYS A 194 -8.84 -3.09 -14.20
N GLY A 195 -9.77 -2.15 -14.40
CA GLY A 195 -10.67 -1.74 -13.32
C GLY A 195 -10.05 -0.79 -12.29
N LEU A 196 -8.82 -0.30 -12.52
CA LEU A 196 -8.24 0.76 -11.72
C LEU A 196 -8.38 2.12 -12.41
N THR A 197 -8.36 3.18 -11.62
CA THR A 197 -8.36 4.59 -12.06
C THR A 197 -7.16 5.29 -11.44
N VAL A 198 -6.46 6.10 -12.24
CA VAL A 198 -5.35 6.93 -11.75
C VAL A 198 -5.93 8.13 -10.98
N GLU A 199 -5.50 8.29 -9.75
CA GLU A 199 -5.89 9.39 -8.85
C GLU A 199 -4.85 10.51 -8.80
N ALA A 200 -3.55 10.16 -8.87
CA ALA A 200 -2.46 11.13 -8.88
C ALA A 200 -1.26 10.63 -9.69
N LEU A 201 -0.49 11.59 -10.20
CA LEU A 201 0.77 11.38 -10.92
C LEU A 201 1.86 12.27 -10.32
N SER A 202 3.09 11.77 -10.27
CA SER A 202 4.29 12.56 -10.01
C SER A 202 4.62 13.50 -11.17
N GLU A 203 5.59 14.37 -10.99
CA GLU A 203 6.01 15.35 -12.01
C GLU A 203 6.59 14.68 -13.26
N ASP A 204 7.20 13.52 -13.12
CA ASP A 204 7.72 12.67 -14.21
C ASP A 204 6.67 11.72 -14.82
N GLY A 205 5.41 11.85 -14.37
CA GLY A 205 4.28 11.06 -14.87
C GLY A 205 4.18 9.64 -14.34
N LEU A 206 4.91 9.28 -13.27
CA LEU A 206 4.72 8.01 -12.59
C LEU A 206 3.37 8.01 -11.85
N ILE A 207 2.69 6.86 -11.82
CA ILE A 207 1.42 6.72 -11.09
C ILE A 207 1.72 6.66 -9.59
N GLU A 208 1.17 7.61 -8.85
CA GLU A 208 1.38 7.76 -7.42
C GLU A 208 0.16 7.38 -6.56
N ALA A 209 -1.04 7.41 -7.16
CA ALA A 209 -2.24 6.92 -6.48
C ALA A 209 -3.23 6.31 -7.48
N VAL A 210 -3.93 5.27 -7.03
CA VAL A 210 -5.00 4.62 -7.79
C VAL A 210 -6.20 4.36 -6.90
N SER A 211 -7.39 4.24 -7.53
CA SER A 211 -8.60 3.71 -6.91
C SER A 211 -9.17 2.55 -7.73
N ILE A 212 -9.99 1.71 -7.10
CA ILE A 212 -10.74 0.65 -7.79
C ILE A 212 -12.02 1.28 -8.35
N LYS A 213 -12.20 1.18 -9.66
CA LYS A 213 -13.32 1.81 -10.39
C LYS A 213 -14.64 1.13 -10.02
N GLY A 214 -15.64 1.96 -9.67
CA GLY A 214 -16.97 1.45 -9.32
C GLY A 214 -17.03 0.68 -8.01
N TYR A 215 -16.03 0.85 -7.15
CA TYR A 215 -15.96 0.21 -5.84
C TYR A 215 -16.70 1.05 -4.80
N GLU A 216 -17.70 0.48 -4.13
CA GLU A 216 -18.52 1.22 -3.16
C GLU A 216 -17.75 1.48 -1.85
N ALA A 217 -16.91 0.52 -1.43
CA ALA A 217 -16.04 0.68 -0.28
C ALA A 217 -14.80 1.53 -0.61
N PHE A 218 -14.00 1.88 0.39
CA PHE A 218 -12.69 2.49 0.19
C PHE A 218 -11.74 1.48 -0.48
N GLY A 219 -11.42 1.68 -1.74
CA GLY A 219 -10.50 0.84 -2.51
C GLY A 219 -9.41 1.70 -3.14
N MET A 220 -8.32 2.00 -2.41
CA MET A 220 -7.25 2.90 -2.87
C MET A 220 -5.85 2.37 -2.59
N GLY A 221 -4.91 2.79 -3.43
CA GLY A 221 -3.49 2.62 -3.20
C GLY A 221 -2.74 3.92 -3.41
N VAL A 222 -1.70 4.14 -2.60
CA VAL A 222 -0.77 5.28 -2.73
C VAL A 222 0.68 4.79 -2.75
N GLN A 223 1.54 5.42 -3.56
CA GLN A 223 2.92 5.00 -3.72
C GLN A 223 3.83 5.54 -2.62
N TRP A 224 3.49 6.69 -2.06
CA TRP A 224 4.21 7.27 -0.92
C TRP A 224 3.84 6.57 0.40
N HIS A 225 4.62 6.83 1.45
CA HIS A 225 4.38 6.31 2.80
C HIS A 225 3.44 7.23 3.58
N ALA A 226 2.14 6.97 3.45
CA ALA A 226 1.09 7.75 4.08
C ALA A 226 1.00 7.55 5.61
N GLU A 227 1.59 6.48 6.13
CA GLU A 227 1.65 6.19 7.57
C GLU A 227 2.68 7.03 8.32
N PHE A 228 3.53 7.79 7.60
CA PHE A 228 4.55 8.58 8.23
C PHE A 228 4.02 9.96 8.64
N HIS A 229 3.93 10.19 9.94
CA HIS A 229 3.50 11.45 10.58
C HIS A 229 2.22 12.09 9.98
N PRO A 230 1.09 11.37 9.87
CA PRO A 230 -0.14 11.95 9.34
C PRO A 230 -0.76 13.04 10.23
N GLU A 231 -0.25 13.21 11.46
CA GLU A 231 -0.64 14.31 12.35
C GLU A 231 -0.09 15.68 11.93
N ARG A 232 0.99 15.73 11.16
CA ARG A 232 1.59 17.00 10.72
C ARG A 232 0.67 17.71 9.72
N SER A 233 0.64 19.03 9.79
CA SER A 233 -0.20 19.85 8.91
C SER A 233 0.18 19.74 7.43
N ASP A 234 1.45 19.52 7.14
CA ASP A 234 1.99 19.29 5.79
C ASP A 234 1.63 17.90 5.22
N ASN A 235 1.23 16.95 6.08
CA ASN A 235 0.78 15.61 5.74
C ASN A 235 -0.75 15.42 5.84
N TYR A 236 -1.52 16.50 5.71
CA TYR A 236 -2.97 16.48 5.86
C TYR A 236 -3.68 15.45 5.00
N ILE A 237 -3.20 15.22 3.77
CA ILE A 237 -3.74 14.19 2.86
C ILE A 237 -3.69 12.81 3.50
N ASN A 238 -2.61 12.47 4.18
CA ASN A 238 -2.41 11.17 4.82
C ASN A 238 -3.45 10.92 5.92
N LYS A 239 -3.67 11.92 6.76
CA LYS A 239 -4.69 11.87 7.82
C LYS A 239 -6.08 11.64 7.26
N ILE A 240 -6.43 12.31 6.16
CA ILE A 240 -7.73 12.13 5.49
C ILE A 240 -7.88 10.71 4.96
N LEU A 241 -6.87 10.17 4.28
CA LEU A 241 -6.91 8.81 3.75
C LEU A 241 -7.21 7.78 4.84
N PHE A 242 -6.47 7.83 5.95
CA PHE A 242 -6.71 6.92 7.08
C PHE A 242 -8.09 7.11 7.72
N LYS A 243 -8.56 8.36 7.83
CA LYS A 243 -9.91 8.65 8.33
C LYS A 243 -10.98 8.04 7.42
N LYS A 244 -10.88 8.26 6.11
CA LYS A 244 -11.83 7.73 5.11
C LYS A 244 -11.81 6.20 5.05
N PHE A 245 -10.63 5.59 5.14
CA PHE A 245 -10.50 4.14 5.25
C PHE A 245 -11.23 3.61 6.50
N GLY A 246 -11.00 4.22 7.67
CA GLY A 246 -11.68 3.81 8.90
C GLY A 246 -13.19 4.04 8.90
N GLU A 247 -13.69 5.10 8.25
CA GLU A 247 -15.12 5.34 8.01
C GLU A 247 -15.71 4.19 7.20
N SER A 248 -15.07 3.83 6.09
CA SER A 248 -15.51 2.72 5.23
C SER A 248 -15.47 1.36 5.95
N CYS A 249 -14.47 1.08 6.79
CA CYS A 249 -14.42 -0.13 7.61
C CYS A 249 -15.62 -0.23 8.57
N ARG A 250 -16.04 0.89 9.18
CA ARG A 250 -17.23 0.92 10.05
C ARG A 250 -18.50 0.65 9.28
N GLU A 251 -18.65 1.25 8.10
CA GLU A 251 -19.80 1.02 7.21
C GLU A 251 -19.85 -0.44 6.75
N TYR A 252 -18.73 -1.00 6.35
CA TYR A 252 -18.64 -2.42 5.97
C TYR A 252 -19.04 -3.33 7.12
N LYS A 253 -18.49 -3.12 8.31
CA LYS A 253 -18.83 -3.89 9.53
C LYS A 253 -20.31 -3.82 9.86
N SER A 254 -20.97 -2.67 9.65
CA SER A 254 -22.40 -2.51 9.97
C SER A 254 -23.31 -3.22 8.98
N ARG A 255 -22.81 -3.63 7.79
CA ARG A 255 -23.54 -4.37 6.76
C ARG A 255 -23.29 -5.88 6.80
N LYS A 256 -22.28 -6.32 7.54
CA LYS A 256 -21.89 -7.72 7.77
C LYS A 256 -22.70 -8.34 8.89
#